data_5655b7e38e1474d9fc0e2cfc2ff93ea1
#
_entry.id   5655b7e38e1474d9fc0e2cfc2ff93ea1
#
_cell.length_a   1.000
_cell.length_b   1.000
_cell.length_c   1.000
_cell.angle_alpha   90.00
_cell.angle_beta   90.00
_cell.angle_gamma   90.00
#
_symmetry.space_group_name_H-M   'P 1'
#
loop_
_entity.id
_entity.type
_entity.pdbx_description
1 polymer ?
#
loop_
_entity_poly.entity_id
_entity_poly.type
_entity_poly.pdbx_seq_one_letter_code
_entity_poly.pdbx_strand_id
1 'polypeptide(L)'
;MKSGSGDASGRGRVPVKVKKNRGRTTSSQTWLQRQLNDPYVAAAKSKGYRSRSAFKLVELDEKFRFLKKGARILDLGAAPGGWSQVAVAKGATVVAADVLEMEEISGVTFFQADLTDPDVPSMLKEALNGPADLVLTDMAAPTTGHRATDHIRTIALVEIALEVAEDVLKPGGAFVGKVFQGGSSNALLARLKKSFRDVKHVKPPASRAESVELYVVATGFKSATKSSGA
;
A
#
# COMPACT_ATOMS: atom_id res chain seq x y z
N MET A 1 7.33 -26.82 -39.16
CA MET A 1 6.20 -26.71 -38.21
C MET A 1 6.26 -25.35 -37.57
N LYS A 2 5.34 -24.44 -37.91
CA LYS A 2 5.28 -23.07 -37.37
C LYS A 2 4.44 -23.09 -36.09
N SER A 3 5.05 -22.76 -34.95
CA SER A 3 4.33 -22.56 -33.70
C SER A 3 3.70 -21.15 -33.71
N GLY A 4 2.37 -21.10 -33.75
CA GLY A 4 1.63 -19.86 -33.68
C GLY A 4 1.64 -19.28 -32.26
N SER A 5 2.16 -18.08 -32.13
CA SER A 5 1.99 -17.24 -30.95
C SER A 5 0.54 -16.72 -30.96
N GLY A 6 -0.26 -17.20 -30.01
CA GLY A 6 -1.62 -16.72 -29.81
C GLY A 6 -1.58 -15.29 -29.21
N ASP A 7 -1.88 -14.33 -30.06
CA ASP A 7 -2.14 -12.94 -29.70
C ASP A 7 -3.47 -12.86 -28.90
N ALA A 8 -3.37 -12.60 -27.61
CA ALA A 8 -4.51 -12.33 -26.75
C ALA A 8 -4.95 -10.87 -26.91
N SER A 9 -5.45 -10.53 -28.11
CA SER A 9 -6.11 -9.24 -28.34
C SER A 9 -7.42 -9.21 -27.54
N GLY A 10 -7.39 -8.51 -26.40
CA GLY A 10 -8.55 -8.30 -25.55
C GLY A 10 -9.66 -7.58 -26.32
N ARG A 11 -10.71 -8.31 -26.66
CA ARG A 11 -11.95 -7.72 -27.16
C ARG A 11 -12.42 -6.66 -26.17
N GLY A 12 -12.46 -5.41 -26.59
CA GLY A 12 -12.81 -4.26 -25.78
C GLY A 12 -14.12 -4.48 -25.03
N ARG A 13 -14.04 -4.48 -23.68
CA ARG A 13 -15.20 -4.63 -22.81
C ARG A 13 -16.13 -3.45 -23.03
N VAL A 14 -17.38 -3.69 -23.42
CA VAL A 14 -18.37 -2.61 -23.60
C VAL A 14 -18.55 -1.89 -22.26
N PRO A 15 -18.39 -0.54 -22.21
CA PRO A 15 -18.55 0.20 -20.97
C PRO A 15 -19.94 0.03 -20.37
N VAL A 16 -20.00 -0.38 -19.10
CA VAL A 16 -21.24 -0.48 -18.34
C VAL A 16 -21.72 0.92 -17.98
N LYS A 17 -22.92 1.30 -18.44
CA LYS A 17 -23.56 2.56 -18.02
C LYS A 17 -24.45 2.34 -16.79
N VAL A 18 -24.16 3.07 -15.72
CA VAL A 18 -25.01 3.06 -14.51
C VAL A 18 -26.29 3.83 -14.79
N LYS A 19 -27.45 3.19 -14.62
CA LYS A 19 -28.75 3.87 -14.73
C LYS A 19 -28.87 4.91 -13.60
N LYS A 20 -29.32 6.12 -13.96
CA LYS A 20 -29.65 7.16 -12.96
C LYS A 20 -30.73 6.62 -12.02
N ASN A 21 -30.43 6.59 -10.72
CA ASN A 21 -31.40 6.20 -9.69
C ASN A 21 -31.68 7.44 -8.81
N ARG A 22 -32.97 7.74 -8.56
CA ARG A 22 -33.42 8.95 -7.85
C ARG A 22 -32.88 9.10 -6.41
N GLY A 23 -32.32 8.04 -5.82
CA GLY A 23 -31.77 8.06 -4.45
C GLY A 23 -30.24 8.19 -4.34
N ARG A 24 -29.51 8.35 -5.45
CA ARG A 24 -28.03 8.41 -5.42
C ARG A 24 -27.50 9.79 -5.79
N THR A 25 -26.50 10.28 -5.03
CA THR A 25 -25.81 11.52 -5.37
C THR A 25 -25.01 11.35 -6.68
N THR A 26 -24.75 12.45 -7.39
CA THR A 26 -23.93 12.46 -8.61
C THR A 26 -22.53 11.88 -8.34
N SER A 27 -21.95 12.15 -7.19
CA SER A 27 -20.67 11.61 -6.75
C SER A 27 -20.70 10.07 -6.64
N SER A 28 -21.72 9.51 -6.00
CA SER A 28 -21.90 8.07 -5.87
C SER A 28 -22.10 7.39 -7.22
N GLN A 29 -22.83 8.03 -8.15
CA GLN A 29 -23.02 7.49 -9.50
C GLN A 29 -21.71 7.48 -10.29
N THR A 30 -20.94 8.56 -10.24
CA THR A 30 -19.64 8.66 -10.90
C THR A 30 -18.65 7.64 -10.32
N TRP A 31 -18.63 7.45 -9.01
CA TRP A 31 -17.81 6.44 -8.36
C TRP A 31 -18.18 5.03 -8.82
N LEU A 32 -19.48 4.68 -8.83
CA LEU A 32 -19.94 3.37 -9.26
C LEU A 32 -19.64 3.11 -10.75
N GLN A 33 -19.82 4.14 -11.59
CA GLN A 33 -19.48 4.07 -13.02
C GLN A 33 -17.99 3.76 -13.24
N ARG A 34 -17.09 4.41 -12.45
CA ARG A 34 -15.65 4.14 -12.48
C ARG A 34 -15.33 2.73 -12.01
N GLN A 35 -15.94 2.28 -10.91
CA GLN A 35 -15.71 0.92 -10.37
C GLN A 35 -16.09 -0.17 -11.36
N LEU A 36 -17.24 -0.05 -12.01
CA LEU A 36 -17.72 -1.06 -12.95
C LEU A 36 -16.90 -1.13 -14.25
N ASN A 37 -16.22 -0.04 -14.61
CA ASN A 37 -15.43 0.04 -15.85
C ASN A 37 -13.92 -0.05 -15.60
N ASP A 38 -13.47 -0.18 -14.37
CA ASP A 38 -12.06 -0.29 -14.03
C ASP A 38 -11.56 -1.73 -14.29
N PRO A 39 -10.62 -1.95 -15.22
CA PRO A 39 -10.12 -3.27 -15.56
C PRO A 39 -9.46 -3.98 -14.36
N TYR A 40 -8.82 -3.22 -13.46
CA TYR A 40 -8.21 -3.78 -12.26
C TYR A 40 -9.23 -4.26 -11.24
N VAL A 41 -10.43 -3.66 -11.17
CA VAL A 41 -11.52 -4.17 -10.33
C VAL A 41 -11.99 -5.53 -10.83
N ALA A 42 -12.16 -5.68 -12.14
CA ALA A 42 -12.54 -6.96 -12.74
C ALA A 42 -11.43 -8.02 -12.57
N ALA A 43 -10.17 -7.64 -12.78
CA ALA A 43 -9.04 -8.52 -12.60
C ALA A 43 -8.86 -8.94 -11.13
N ALA A 44 -9.07 -8.02 -10.17
CA ALA A 44 -9.03 -8.32 -8.75
C ALA A 44 -10.07 -9.38 -8.38
N LYS A 45 -11.31 -9.19 -8.82
CA LYS A 45 -12.37 -10.18 -8.61
C LYS A 45 -12.03 -11.55 -9.22
N SER A 46 -11.49 -11.56 -10.44
CA SER A 46 -11.09 -12.79 -11.13
C SER A 46 -9.95 -13.54 -10.43
N LYS A 47 -9.02 -12.81 -9.79
CA LYS A 47 -7.89 -13.39 -9.05
C LYS A 47 -8.17 -13.60 -7.55
N GLY A 48 -9.38 -13.31 -7.07
CA GLY A 48 -9.74 -13.44 -5.66
C GLY A 48 -9.10 -12.38 -4.75
N TYR A 49 -8.60 -11.28 -5.31
CA TYR A 49 -8.12 -10.16 -4.50
C TYR A 49 -9.29 -9.34 -3.94
N ARG A 50 -9.18 -8.94 -2.69
CA ARG A 50 -10.19 -8.14 -1.98
C ARG A 50 -10.32 -6.72 -2.51
N SER A 51 -9.25 -6.20 -3.12
CA SER A 51 -9.25 -4.86 -3.70
C SER A 51 -8.36 -4.77 -4.94
N ARG A 52 -8.65 -3.80 -5.80
CA ARG A 52 -7.80 -3.47 -6.95
C ARG A 52 -6.40 -2.97 -6.54
N SER A 53 -6.26 -2.47 -5.30
CA SER A 53 -4.97 -1.98 -4.80
C SER A 53 -3.91 -3.08 -4.73
N ALA A 54 -4.31 -4.36 -4.66
CA ALA A 54 -3.40 -5.50 -4.74
C ALA A 54 -2.44 -5.41 -5.94
N PHE A 55 -2.94 -4.96 -7.10
CA PHE A 55 -2.11 -4.81 -8.29
C PHE A 55 -1.04 -3.73 -8.16
N LYS A 56 -1.28 -2.69 -7.36
CA LYS A 56 -0.25 -1.67 -7.08
C LYS A 56 0.97 -2.31 -6.42
N LEU A 57 0.74 -3.19 -5.43
CA LEU A 57 1.83 -3.90 -4.77
C LEU A 57 2.50 -4.92 -5.71
N VAL A 58 1.72 -5.64 -6.53
CA VAL A 58 2.27 -6.56 -7.55
C VAL A 58 3.23 -5.82 -8.48
N GLU A 59 2.81 -4.70 -9.06
CA GLU A 59 3.60 -3.91 -10.01
C GLU A 59 4.83 -3.25 -9.37
N LEU A 60 4.70 -2.83 -8.11
CA LEU A 60 5.84 -2.34 -7.33
C LEU A 60 6.84 -3.47 -7.06
N ASP A 61 6.37 -4.68 -6.70
CA ASP A 61 7.23 -5.84 -6.48
C ASP A 61 7.90 -6.33 -7.76
N GLU A 62 7.23 -6.32 -8.89
CA GLU A 62 7.82 -6.63 -10.19
C GLU A 62 9.04 -5.75 -10.48
N LYS A 63 8.97 -4.47 -10.12
CA LYS A 63 10.03 -3.50 -10.34
C LYS A 63 11.16 -3.56 -9.31
N PHE A 64 10.82 -3.73 -8.03
CA PHE A 64 11.78 -3.59 -6.92
C PHE A 64 12.14 -4.91 -6.25
N ARG A 65 11.37 -5.98 -6.44
CA ARG A 65 11.61 -7.34 -5.95
C ARG A 65 11.85 -7.41 -4.44
N PHE A 66 11.03 -6.74 -3.67
CA PHE A 66 11.14 -6.70 -2.22
C PHE A 66 10.33 -7.80 -1.51
N LEU A 67 9.31 -8.38 -2.16
CA LEU A 67 8.56 -9.51 -1.61
C LEU A 67 9.36 -10.81 -1.77
N LYS A 68 9.75 -11.44 -0.67
CA LYS A 68 10.54 -12.66 -0.66
C LYS A 68 9.87 -13.72 0.20
N LYS A 69 10.05 -14.99 -0.19
CA LYS A 69 9.62 -16.12 0.63
C LYS A 69 10.28 -16.06 2.01
N GLY A 70 9.50 -16.24 3.07
CA GLY A 70 9.97 -16.19 4.45
C GLY A 70 10.20 -14.78 4.99
N ALA A 71 9.92 -13.73 4.20
CA ALA A 71 10.02 -12.35 4.69
C ALA A 71 8.97 -12.07 5.78
N ARG A 72 9.35 -11.26 6.78
CA ARG A 72 8.43 -10.67 7.76
C ARG A 72 8.01 -9.31 7.25
N ILE A 73 6.71 -9.11 7.12
CA ILE A 73 6.14 -7.90 6.54
C ILE A 73 5.15 -7.28 7.53
N LEU A 74 5.25 -5.98 7.70
CA LEU A 74 4.25 -5.18 8.41
C LEU A 74 3.43 -4.40 7.40
N ASP A 75 2.09 -4.60 7.40
CA ASP A 75 1.14 -3.93 6.48
C ASP A 75 0.25 -2.97 7.30
N LEU A 76 0.48 -1.69 7.17
CA LEU A 76 -0.18 -0.61 7.91
C LEU A 76 -1.25 0.06 7.04
N GLY A 77 -2.50 0.07 7.53
CA GLY A 77 -3.66 0.44 6.72
C GLY A 77 -4.06 -0.69 5.77
N ALA A 78 -4.09 -1.92 6.31
CA ALA A 78 -4.19 -3.13 5.52
C ALA A 78 -5.58 -3.38 4.93
N ALA A 79 -6.67 -2.93 5.58
CA ALA A 79 -8.04 -3.23 5.16
C ALA A 79 -8.33 -2.75 3.73
N PRO A 80 -8.98 -3.57 2.92
CA PRO A 80 -9.60 -4.86 3.18
C PRO A 80 -8.66 -6.07 3.03
N GLY A 81 -7.33 -5.90 2.92
CA GLY A 81 -6.33 -6.97 2.92
C GLY A 81 -5.72 -7.30 1.55
N GLY A 82 -5.91 -6.45 0.55
CA GLY A 82 -5.38 -6.73 -0.80
C GLY A 82 -3.86 -6.83 -0.85
N TRP A 83 -3.14 -6.01 -0.11
CA TRP A 83 -1.67 -6.05 -0.05
C TRP A 83 -1.18 -7.24 0.78
N SER A 84 -1.81 -7.50 1.91
CA SER A 84 -1.55 -8.69 2.73
C SER A 84 -1.72 -9.98 1.94
N GLN A 85 -2.79 -10.11 1.10
CA GLN A 85 -2.98 -11.27 0.21
C GLN A 85 -1.80 -11.45 -0.76
N VAL A 86 -1.32 -10.38 -1.39
CA VAL A 86 -0.18 -10.44 -2.31
C VAL A 86 1.09 -10.88 -1.59
N ALA A 87 1.34 -10.34 -0.40
CA ALA A 87 2.51 -10.66 0.42
C ALA A 87 2.52 -12.14 0.84
N VAL A 88 1.40 -12.65 1.36
CA VAL A 88 1.27 -14.06 1.75
C VAL A 88 1.39 -14.98 0.54
N ALA A 89 0.82 -14.63 -0.61
CA ALA A 89 0.96 -15.43 -1.84
C ALA A 89 2.44 -15.56 -2.31
N LYS A 90 3.31 -14.63 -1.91
CA LYS A 90 4.77 -14.69 -2.12
C LYS A 90 5.50 -15.48 -1.04
N GLY A 91 4.78 -16.04 -0.06
CA GLY A 91 5.33 -16.83 1.03
C GLY A 91 5.88 -16.01 2.20
N ALA A 92 5.45 -14.77 2.36
CA ALA A 92 5.77 -13.93 3.51
C ALA A 92 4.86 -14.25 4.71
N THR A 93 5.35 -13.95 5.92
CA THR A 93 4.54 -13.83 7.11
C THR A 93 4.16 -12.36 7.30
N VAL A 94 2.88 -12.07 7.52
CA VAL A 94 2.37 -10.70 7.57
C VAL A 94 1.76 -10.42 8.94
N VAL A 95 2.20 -9.33 9.54
CA VAL A 95 1.48 -8.63 10.61
C VAL A 95 0.82 -7.42 9.97
N ALA A 96 -0.47 -7.22 10.24
CA ALA A 96 -1.26 -6.18 9.61
C ALA A 96 -2.06 -5.39 10.65
N ALA A 97 -2.24 -4.10 10.43
CA ALA A 97 -3.06 -3.24 11.27
C ALA A 97 -3.90 -2.27 10.44
N ASP A 98 -5.13 -2.02 10.88
CA ASP A 98 -6.03 -0.99 10.32
C ASP A 98 -7.04 -0.58 11.39
N VAL A 99 -7.55 0.65 11.30
CA VAL A 99 -8.67 1.11 12.13
C VAL A 99 -9.99 0.45 11.73
N LEU A 100 -10.08 0.00 10.48
CA LEU A 100 -11.22 -0.74 9.94
C LEU A 100 -11.07 -2.22 10.21
N GLU A 101 -12.20 -2.89 10.40
CA GLU A 101 -12.25 -4.34 10.47
C GLU A 101 -11.80 -4.98 9.16
N MET A 102 -11.12 -6.12 9.26
CA MET A 102 -10.69 -6.92 8.12
C MET A 102 -11.01 -8.38 8.34
N GLU A 103 -11.64 -9.02 7.37
CA GLU A 103 -11.85 -10.47 7.39
C GLU A 103 -10.51 -11.20 7.49
N GLU A 104 -10.51 -12.36 8.14
CA GLU A 104 -9.31 -13.19 8.32
C GLU A 104 -8.67 -13.59 6.98
N ILE A 105 -7.34 -13.54 6.93
CA ILE A 105 -6.51 -14.04 5.83
C ILE A 105 -5.51 -15.03 6.42
N SER A 106 -5.50 -16.26 5.90
CA SER A 106 -4.53 -17.26 6.33
C SER A 106 -3.09 -16.76 6.13
N GLY A 107 -2.25 -16.83 7.17
CA GLY A 107 -0.88 -16.33 7.15
C GLY A 107 -0.73 -14.83 7.47
N VAL A 108 -1.82 -14.17 7.87
CA VAL A 108 -1.83 -12.78 8.34
C VAL A 108 -2.28 -12.74 9.80
N THR A 109 -1.50 -12.11 10.66
CA THR A 109 -1.92 -11.72 12.01
C THR A 109 -2.43 -10.29 11.94
N PHE A 110 -3.73 -10.10 12.11
CA PHE A 110 -4.37 -8.79 11.98
C PHE A 110 -4.76 -8.20 13.32
N PHE A 111 -4.53 -6.91 13.49
CA PHE A 111 -4.97 -6.10 14.62
C PHE A 111 -5.84 -4.95 14.14
N GLN A 112 -7.06 -4.88 14.65
CA GLN A 112 -7.87 -3.68 14.48
C GLN A 112 -7.39 -2.62 15.48
N ALA A 113 -6.60 -1.66 15.01
CA ALA A 113 -5.91 -0.70 15.87
C ALA A 113 -5.66 0.63 15.17
N ASP A 114 -5.59 1.70 15.94
CA ASP A 114 -5.19 3.03 15.48
C ASP A 114 -3.69 3.23 15.75
N LEU A 115 -2.92 3.52 14.70
CA LEU A 115 -1.47 3.76 14.81
C LEU A 115 -1.11 5.03 15.58
N THR A 116 -2.08 5.89 15.86
CA THR A 116 -1.86 7.07 16.72
C THR A 116 -1.90 6.73 18.21
N ASP A 117 -2.36 5.53 18.56
CA ASP A 117 -2.29 5.00 19.92
C ASP A 117 -0.83 4.60 20.23
N PRO A 118 -0.23 5.14 21.31
CA PRO A 118 1.18 4.92 21.65
C PRO A 118 1.54 3.47 21.96
N ASP A 119 0.61 2.63 22.32
CA ASP A 119 0.85 1.23 22.64
C ASP A 119 0.89 0.32 21.41
N VAL A 120 0.26 0.75 20.30
CA VAL A 120 0.13 -0.05 19.08
C VAL A 120 1.48 -0.38 18.43
N PRO A 121 2.45 0.53 18.27
CA PRO A 121 3.76 0.20 17.70
C PRO A 121 4.47 -0.93 18.45
N SER A 122 4.42 -0.93 19.78
CA SER A 122 5.03 -1.96 20.62
C SER A 122 4.34 -3.32 20.43
N MET A 123 3.02 -3.34 20.39
CA MET A 123 2.22 -4.53 20.13
C MET A 123 2.54 -5.13 18.74
N LEU A 124 2.64 -4.31 17.70
CA LEU A 124 2.96 -4.77 16.34
C LEU A 124 4.38 -5.34 16.27
N LYS A 125 5.34 -4.70 16.95
CA LYS A 125 6.73 -5.16 17.03
C LYS A 125 6.83 -6.52 17.73
N GLU A 126 6.09 -6.74 18.80
CA GLU A 126 6.01 -8.04 19.49
C GLU A 126 5.41 -9.11 18.57
N ALA A 127 4.30 -8.80 17.90
CA ALA A 127 3.63 -9.71 16.97
C ALA A 127 4.51 -10.12 15.78
N LEU A 128 5.38 -9.24 15.29
CA LEU A 128 6.37 -9.56 14.25
C LEU A 128 7.35 -10.65 14.67
N ASN A 129 7.57 -10.84 15.95
CA ASN A 129 8.51 -11.83 16.49
C ASN A 129 9.88 -11.79 15.82
N GLY A 130 10.43 -10.57 15.70
CA GLY A 130 11.72 -10.28 15.08
C GLY A 130 11.65 -9.13 14.08
N PRO A 131 12.80 -8.68 13.56
CA PRO A 131 12.84 -7.52 12.69
C PRO A 131 12.14 -7.78 11.35
N ALA A 132 11.48 -6.72 10.84
CA ALA A 132 10.77 -6.75 9.57
C ALA A 132 11.73 -6.62 8.37
N ASP A 133 11.44 -7.33 7.31
CA ASP A 133 12.07 -7.18 6.00
C ASP A 133 11.49 -5.99 5.23
N LEU A 134 10.21 -5.73 5.42
CA LEU A 134 9.44 -4.75 4.66
C LEU A 134 8.31 -4.18 5.52
N VAL A 135 8.15 -2.87 5.45
CA VAL A 135 6.96 -2.18 5.97
C VAL A 135 6.22 -1.56 4.80
N LEU A 136 4.93 -1.82 4.73
CA LEU A 136 4.01 -1.37 3.70
C LEU A 136 2.98 -0.41 4.31
N THR A 137 2.57 0.62 3.56
CA THR A 137 1.41 1.42 3.92
C THR A 137 0.68 1.98 2.70
N ASP A 138 -0.61 1.62 2.55
CA ASP A 138 -1.54 2.22 1.58
C ASP A 138 -2.61 3.07 2.31
N MET A 139 -2.31 3.55 3.53
CA MET A 139 -3.21 4.39 4.31
C MET A 139 -3.63 5.64 3.55
N ALA A 140 -4.88 6.02 3.69
CA ALA A 140 -5.42 7.28 3.22
C ALA A 140 -6.35 7.87 4.28
N ALA A 141 -6.16 9.13 4.61
CA ALA A 141 -7.16 9.85 5.38
C ALA A 141 -8.46 9.98 4.57
N PRO A 142 -9.63 9.98 5.23
CA PRO A 142 -10.88 10.31 4.55
C PRO A 142 -10.74 11.65 3.83
N THR A 143 -11.08 11.66 2.53
CA THR A 143 -10.94 12.86 1.70
C THR A 143 -11.94 13.93 2.12
N THR A 144 -11.43 15.13 2.38
CA THR A 144 -12.25 16.32 2.68
C THR A 144 -12.71 17.02 1.40
N GLY A 145 -12.08 16.72 0.27
CA GLY A 145 -12.21 17.41 -1.02
C GLY A 145 -11.31 18.64 -1.13
N HIS A 146 -10.59 19.02 -0.06
CA HIS A 146 -9.62 20.11 -0.08
C HIS A 146 -8.22 19.54 -0.23
N ARG A 147 -7.64 19.68 -1.42
CA ARG A 147 -6.37 19.02 -1.82
C ARG A 147 -5.23 19.24 -0.83
N ALA A 148 -5.04 20.47 -0.33
CA ALA A 148 -3.95 20.77 0.59
C ALA A 148 -4.12 20.05 1.93
N THR A 149 -5.34 20.04 2.47
CA THR A 149 -5.67 19.33 3.72
C THR A 149 -5.48 17.82 3.56
N ASP A 150 -5.99 17.24 2.47
CA ASP A 150 -5.89 15.80 2.21
C ASP A 150 -4.42 15.39 2.02
N HIS A 151 -3.60 16.25 1.40
CA HIS A 151 -2.17 16.04 1.25
C HIS A 151 -1.43 16.02 2.60
N ILE A 152 -1.66 17.03 3.46
CA ILE A 152 -1.04 17.11 4.79
C ILE A 152 -1.41 15.89 5.64
N ARG A 153 -2.69 15.51 5.65
CA ARG A 153 -3.17 14.34 6.41
C ARG A 153 -2.54 13.03 5.92
N THR A 154 -2.39 12.88 4.61
CA THR A 154 -1.74 11.69 4.03
C THR A 154 -0.25 11.65 4.38
N ILE A 155 0.46 12.80 4.34
CA ILE A 155 1.87 12.87 4.76
C ILE A 155 1.99 12.47 6.23
N ALA A 156 1.14 12.98 7.12
CA ALA A 156 1.18 12.62 8.54
C ALA A 156 1.04 11.11 8.77
N LEU A 157 0.14 10.43 8.03
CA LEU A 157 0.01 8.98 8.11
C LEU A 157 1.26 8.24 7.64
N VAL A 158 1.92 8.73 6.59
CA VAL A 158 3.18 8.15 6.10
C VAL A 158 4.31 8.40 7.09
N GLU A 159 4.35 9.54 7.76
CA GLU A 159 5.34 9.86 8.80
C GLU A 159 5.20 8.95 10.01
N ILE A 160 3.98 8.68 10.47
CA ILE A 160 3.69 7.69 11.53
C ILE A 160 4.15 6.29 11.09
N ALA A 161 3.79 5.87 9.88
CA ALA A 161 4.21 4.57 9.36
C ALA A 161 5.73 4.45 9.22
N LEU A 162 6.42 5.54 8.85
CA LEU A 162 7.88 5.58 8.76
C LEU A 162 8.52 5.48 10.15
N GLU A 163 7.94 6.10 11.17
CA GLU A 163 8.42 6.00 12.54
C GLU A 163 8.39 4.55 13.04
N VAL A 164 7.27 3.87 12.84
CA VAL A 164 7.16 2.43 13.13
C VAL A 164 8.17 1.63 12.30
N ALA A 165 8.34 1.94 11.02
CA ALA A 165 9.28 1.26 10.14
C ALA A 165 10.74 1.39 10.63
N GLU A 166 11.15 2.57 11.08
CA GLU A 166 12.51 2.81 11.60
C GLU A 166 12.80 2.03 12.89
N ASP A 167 11.75 1.69 13.67
CA ASP A 167 11.89 0.88 14.88
C ASP A 167 11.92 -0.64 14.61
N VAL A 168 11.20 -1.11 13.57
CA VAL A 168 11.04 -2.55 13.33
C VAL A 168 11.88 -3.12 12.20
N LEU A 169 12.35 -2.28 11.25
CA LEU A 169 13.09 -2.76 10.09
C LEU A 169 14.48 -3.30 10.43
N LYS A 170 14.84 -4.43 9.83
CA LYS A 170 16.23 -4.90 9.84
C LYS A 170 17.11 -4.06 8.90
N PRO A 171 18.45 -3.99 9.14
CA PRO A 171 19.36 -3.43 8.15
C PRO A 171 19.17 -4.05 6.76
N GLY A 172 19.12 -3.20 5.73
CA GLY A 172 18.82 -3.64 4.36
C GLY A 172 17.32 -3.79 4.04
N GLY A 173 16.43 -3.65 5.02
CA GLY A 173 14.98 -3.68 4.84
C GLY A 173 14.45 -2.57 3.94
N ALA A 174 13.15 -2.61 3.64
CA ALA A 174 12.50 -1.65 2.75
C ALA A 174 11.23 -1.06 3.37
N PHE A 175 10.88 0.13 2.90
CA PHE A 175 9.63 0.82 3.23
C PHE A 175 8.91 1.24 1.95
N VAL A 176 7.60 0.99 1.88
CA VAL A 176 6.74 1.42 0.77
C VAL A 176 5.55 2.16 1.35
N GLY A 177 5.39 3.43 0.98
CA GLY A 177 4.32 4.27 1.50
C GLY A 177 3.62 5.08 0.42
N LYS A 178 2.29 5.22 0.53
CA LYS A 178 1.52 6.07 -0.36
C LYS A 178 1.73 7.54 -0.04
N VAL A 179 2.03 8.33 -1.07
CA VAL A 179 2.11 9.80 -1.03
C VAL A 179 1.26 10.38 -2.17
N PHE A 180 1.01 11.69 -2.15
CA PHE A 180 0.33 12.36 -3.26
C PHE A 180 1.31 13.08 -4.17
N GLN A 181 0.87 13.38 -5.39
CA GLN A 181 1.62 14.18 -6.38
C GLN A 181 1.99 15.54 -5.76
N GLY A 182 3.25 15.90 -5.84
CA GLY A 182 3.92 16.89 -5.01
C GLY A 182 4.99 16.22 -4.15
N GLY A 183 4.89 14.88 -4.06
CA GLY A 183 5.86 14.02 -3.41
C GLY A 183 5.80 14.07 -1.88
N SER A 184 6.86 13.57 -1.27
CA SER A 184 7.11 13.72 0.14
C SER A 184 7.38 15.20 0.45
N SER A 185 6.94 15.66 1.62
CA SER A 185 7.45 16.95 2.12
C SER A 185 8.98 16.93 2.13
N ASN A 186 9.61 18.10 2.07
CA ASN A 186 11.08 18.16 2.14
C ASN A 186 11.60 17.48 3.43
N ALA A 187 10.86 17.60 4.54
CA ALA A 187 11.19 16.96 5.81
C ALA A 187 11.12 15.44 5.73
N LEU A 188 10.01 14.88 5.19
CA LEU A 188 9.83 13.45 5.01
C LEU A 188 10.90 12.87 4.06
N LEU A 189 11.18 13.56 2.95
CA LEU A 189 12.20 13.13 1.99
C LEU A 189 13.60 13.14 2.62
N ALA A 190 13.94 14.16 3.41
CA ALA A 190 15.20 14.23 4.13
C ALA A 190 15.33 13.08 5.14
N ARG A 191 14.26 12.77 5.90
CA ARG A 191 14.22 11.64 6.84
C ARG A 191 14.41 10.31 6.11
N LEU A 192 13.70 10.09 5.01
CA LEU A 192 13.83 8.89 4.18
C LEU A 192 15.27 8.72 3.65
N LYS A 193 15.89 9.76 3.11
CA LYS A 193 17.28 9.71 2.61
C LYS A 193 18.30 9.49 3.72
N LYS A 194 18.02 9.96 4.93
CA LYS A 194 18.85 9.68 6.11
C LYS A 194 18.79 8.20 6.49
N SER A 195 17.58 7.61 6.49
CA SER A 195 17.32 6.26 6.99
C SER A 195 17.53 5.16 5.95
N PHE A 196 17.46 5.46 4.66
CA PHE A 196 17.58 4.49 3.56
C PHE A 196 18.67 4.85 2.56
N ARG A 197 19.18 3.85 1.82
CA ARG A 197 20.19 4.04 0.78
C ARG A 197 19.60 4.63 -0.48
N ASP A 198 18.45 4.09 -0.92
CA ASP A 198 17.75 4.49 -2.12
C ASP A 198 16.31 4.90 -1.81
N VAL A 199 15.87 6.03 -2.37
CA VAL A 199 14.50 6.53 -2.24
C VAL A 199 13.99 6.92 -3.62
N LYS A 200 12.88 6.32 -4.04
CA LYS A 200 12.27 6.57 -5.36
C LYS A 200 10.78 6.83 -5.21
N HIS A 201 10.26 7.75 -6.02
CA HIS A 201 8.82 7.95 -6.17
C HIS A 201 8.35 7.25 -7.43
N VAL A 202 7.27 6.47 -7.32
CA VAL A 202 6.76 5.63 -8.40
C VAL A 202 5.25 5.74 -8.47
N LYS A 203 4.72 5.85 -9.68
CA LYS A 203 3.30 5.67 -9.95
C LYS A 203 3.12 4.32 -10.62
N PRO A 204 2.60 3.29 -9.91
CA PRO A 204 2.33 2.01 -10.55
C PRO A 204 1.22 2.15 -11.59
N PRO A 205 1.25 1.39 -12.71
CA PRO A 205 0.20 1.39 -13.73
C PRO A 205 -1.20 1.16 -13.18
N ALA A 206 -1.33 0.36 -12.13
CA ALA A 206 -2.59 0.16 -11.43
C ALA A 206 -3.11 1.41 -10.71
N SER A 207 -2.33 2.46 -10.50
CA SER A 207 -2.86 3.76 -10.07
C SER A 207 -3.58 4.42 -11.24
N ARG A 208 -4.79 4.92 -10.99
CA ARG A 208 -5.57 5.61 -12.03
C ARG A 208 -4.80 6.80 -12.60
N ALA A 209 -4.93 7.05 -13.90
CA ALA A 209 -4.21 8.13 -14.57
C ALA A 209 -4.50 9.50 -13.93
N GLU A 210 -5.77 9.75 -13.58
CA GLU A 210 -6.24 10.97 -12.94
C GLU A 210 -5.93 11.06 -11.43
N SER A 211 -5.52 9.95 -10.80
CA SER A 211 -5.17 9.94 -9.38
C SER A 211 -3.86 10.67 -9.14
N VAL A 212 -3.82 11.46 -8.08
CA VAL A 212 -2.61 12.12 -7.58
C VAL A 212 -1.73 11.20 -6.73
N GLU A 213 -2.11 9.93 -6.58
CA GLU A 213 -1.37 8.95 -5.78
C GLU A 213 -0.05 8.58 -6.42
N LEU A 214 1.00 8.59 -5.62
CA LEU A 214 2.33 8.05 -5.87
C LEU A 214 2.72 7.13 -4.71
N TYR A 215 3.78 6.37 -4.89
CA TYR A 215 4.39 5.59 -3.81
C TYR A 215 5.83 5.99 -3.65
N VAL A 216 6.24 6.25 -2.40
CA VAL A 216 7.63 6.28 -2.05
C VAL A 216 8.09 4.84 -1.80
N VAL A 217 9.16 4.44 -2.48
CA VAL A 217 9.84 3.16 -2.28
C VAL A 217 11.23 3.46 -1.79
N ALA A 218 11.48 3.14 -0.52
CA ALA A 218 12.76 3.34 0.14
C ALA A 218 13.38 1.97 0.45
N THR A 219 14.60 1.72 -0.02
CA THR A 219 15.28 0.43 0.11
C THR A 219 16.65 0.59 0.77
N GLY A 220 17.11 -0.49 1.40
CA GLY A 220 18.40 -0.51 2.06
C GLY A 220 18.41 0.31 3.35
N PHE A 221 17.50 -0.01 4.28
CA PHE A 221 17.45 0.61 5.60
C PHE A 221 18.83 0.56 6.29
N LYS A 222 19.27 1.70 6.77
CA LYS A 222 20.55 1.86 7.44
C LYS A 222 20.32 1.68 8.92
N SER A 223 20.59 0.77 9.65
CA SER A 223 20.28 0.65 11.09
C SER A 223 20.07 2.01 11.78
N ALA A 224 19.06 2.12 12.63
CA ALA A 224 18.88 3.31 13.45
C ALA A 224 20.18 3.56 14.21
N THR A 225 20.88 4.66 13.91
CA THR A 225 21.97 5.14 14.76
C THR A 225 21.28 5.58 16.05
N LYS A 226 21.28 4.72 17.07
CA LYS A 226 20.96 5.18 18.41
C LYS A 226 21.96 6.32 18.67
N SER A 227 21.47 7.55 18.69
CA SER A 227 22.24 8.63 19.29
C SER A 227 22.35 8.26 20.76
N SER A 228 23.48 7.66 21.12
CA SER A 228 23.93 7.59 22.51
C SER A 228 24.05 9.04 22.98
N GLY A 229 23.00 9.54 23.59
CA GLY A 229 23.04 10.77 24.34
C GLY A 229 24.05 10.59 25.47
N ALA A 230 25.10 11.37 25.42
CA ALA A 230 25.96 11.61 26.54
C ALA A 230 25.25 12.53 27.52
#